data_364020011707cb1276565aba06f708b4
#
_entry.id   364020011707cb1276565aba06f708b4
#
_cell.length_a   1.000
_cell.length_b   1.000
_cell.length_c   1.000
_cell.angle_alpha   90.00
_cell.angle_beta   90.00
_cell.angle_gamma   90.00
#
_symmetry.space_group_name_H-M   'P 1'
#
loop_
_entity.id
_entity.type
_entity.pdbx_description
1 polymer ?
#
loop_
_entity_poly.entity_id
_entity_poly.type
_entity_poly.pdbx_seq_one_letter_code
_entity_poly.pdbx_strand_id
1 'polypeptide(L)'
;MKSKYYLKFTGKYLLRMITLLFAVSVISFVLVSLSPVDPVQQYVGSVPNVSVEQREKIAEYWGLNDPSVERFLAWGNSLLHGDFGVSLIYRRPVLDIIKEKFVASLALMLTAWVFSGIFGFAMGCVMGVFHGRWPDKILKKLCLIMCSIPTFWIGIVFLMIFSVQLGWFPMGMSVPAGVPAEEVTLLQRIHHLILPALTLSFLSFANVALHTREKLVDVLERDYVLFAKARGESSWSILKRHGFRNILLPAVTMQFGSFSELFGGSVLAENVFSYPGLGAAASAAGMGSDIPLLLGITLFSTLFVFLGNMLANIIYGIVDPQIREGYRNE
;
A
#
# COMPACT_ATOMS: atom_id res chain seq x y z
N MET A 1 -13.09 14.49 32.04
CA MET A 1 -13.10 15.13 30.72
C MET A 1 -12.32 14.34 29.67
N LYS A 2 -11.10 13.84 29.94
CA LYS A 2 -10.29 13.06 28.95
C LYS A 2 -11.00 11.79 28.44
N SER A 3 -11.70 11.02 29.29
CA SER A 3 -12.39 9.78 28.90
C SER A 3 -13.54 10.01 27.89
N LYS A 4 -14.35 11.05 28.06
CA LYS A 4 -15.43 11.38 27.10
C LYS A 4 -14.91 11.79 25.72
N TYR A 5 -13.75 12.44 25.66
CA TYR A 5 -13.10 12.81 24.41
C TYR A 5 -12.64 11.57 23.63
N TYR A 6 -11.91 10.67 24.28
CA TYR A 6 -11.46 9.42 23.63
C TYR A 6 -12.66 8.56 23.17
N LEU A 7 -13.73 8.51 23.95
CA LEU A 7 -14.94 7.76 23.59
C LEU A 7 -15.61 8.37 22.33
N LYS A 8 -15.74 9.70 22.27
CA LYS A 8 -16.32 10.41 21.12
C LYS A 8 -15.45 10.28 19.87
N PHE A 9 -14.12 10.38 20.03
CA PHE A 9 -13.14 10.18 18.96
C PHE A 9 -13.24 8.76 18.40
N THR A 10 -13.13 7.73 19.26
CA THR A 10 -13.23 6.33 18.85
C THR A 10 -14.58 6.03 18.20
N GLY A 11 -15.68 6.54 18.73
CA GLY A 11 -17.01 6.37 18.15
C GLY A 11 -17.14 6.97 16.75
N LYS A 12 -16.59 8.17 16.51
CA LYS A 12 -16.57 8.81 15.18
C LYS A 12 -15.77 8.00 14.16
N TYR A 13 -14.60 7.46 14.56
CA TYR A 13 -13.78 6.62 13.68
C TYR A 13 -14.44 5.27 13.41
N LEU A 14 -15.03 4.64 14.42
CA LEU A 14 -15.76 3.38 14.27
C LEU A 14 -16.95 3.54 13.31
N LEU A 15 -17.72 4.62 13.47
CA LEU A 15 -18.84 4.93 12.58
C LEU A 15 -18.36 5.13 11.14
N ARG A 16 -17.28 5.88 10.94
CA ARG A 16 -16.68 6.07 9.59
C ARG A 16 -16.22 4.75 8.99
N MET A 17 -15.58 3.90 9.78
CA MET A 17 -15.14 2.58 9.35
C MET A 17 -16.31 1.70 8.90
N ILE A 18 -17.36 1.61 9.71
CA ILE A 18 -18.55 0.82 9.40
C ILE A 18 -19.25 1.36 8.15
N THR A 19 -19.42 2.68 8.05
CA THR A 19 -20.03 3.32 6.88
C THR A 19 -19.22 3.06 5.61
N LEU A 20 -17.90 3.15 5.69
CA LEU A 20 -17.02 2.89 4.55
C LEU A 20 -17.07 1.43 4.12
N LEU A 21 -16.95 0.49 5.06
CA LEU A 21 -17.04 -0.95 4.77
C LEU A 21 -18.40 -1.31 4.18
N PHE A 22 -19.48 -0.76 4.71
CA PHE A 22 -20.82 -0.99 4.17
C PHE A 22 -20.95 -0.42 2.75
N ALA A 23 -20.51 0.81 2.51
CA ALA A 23 -20.54 1.41 1.17
C ALA A 23 -19.72 0.60 0.15
N VAL A 24 -18.51 0.19 0.52
CA VAL A 24 -17.66 -0.64 -0.34
C VAL A 24 -18.30 -2.00 -0.58
N SER A 25 -18.91 -2.63 0.44
CA SER A 25 -19.64 -3.90 0.31
C SER A 25 -20.77 -3.80 -0.70
N VAL A 26 -21.61 -2.76 -0.58
CA VAL A 26 -22.73 -2.54 -1.50
C VAL A 26 -22.24 -2.29 -2.92
N ILE A 27 -21.28 -1.38 -3.11
CA ILE A 27 -20.73 -1.05 -4.43
C ILE A 27 -20.10 -2.29 -5.08
N SER A 28 -19.26 -3.02 -4.33
CA SER A 28 -18.60 -4.22 -4.85
C SER A 28 -19.60 -5.31 -5.23
N PHE A 29 -20.61 -5.54 -4.38
CA PHE A 29 -21.65 -6.52 -4.64
C PHE A 29 -22.48 -6.15 -5.88
N VAL A 30 -22.85 -4.87 -6.04
CA VAL A 30 -23.59 -4.38 -7.21
C VAL A 30 -22.75 -4.54 -8.47
N LEU A 31 -21.49 -4.13 -8.47
CA LEU A 31 -20.60 -4.27 -9.62
C LEU A 31 -20.44 -5.73 -10.05
N VAL A 32 -20.27 -6.62 -9.08
CA VAL A 32 -20.20 -8.06 -9.32
C VAL A 32 -21.52 -8.61 -9.87
N SER A 33 -22.65 -8.18 -9.32
CA SER A 33 -23.97 -8.63 -9.78
C SER A 33 -24.32 -8.13 -11.19
N LEU A 34 -23.72 -7.03 -11.62
CA LEU A 34 -23.84 -6.48 -12.98
C LEU A 34 -22.82 -7.07 -13.96
N SER A 35 -21.87 -7.88 -13.47
CA SER A 35 -20.89 -8.54 -14.34
C SER A 35 -21.57 -9.52 -15.27
N PRO A 36 -21.26 -9.51 -16.58
CA PRO A 36 -21.82 -10.44 -17.55
C PRO A 36 -21.27 -11.86 -17.40
N VAL A 37 -20.38 -12.08 -16.44
CA VAL A 37 -19.72 -13.38 -16.23
C VAL A 37 -20.60 -14.27 -15.35
N ASP A 38 -20.92 -15.45 -15.87
CA ASP A 38 -21.62 -16.50 -15.12
C ASP A 38 -20.62 -17.20 -14.16
N PRO A 39 -20.78 -17.05 -12.82
CA PRO A 39 -19.88 -17.66 -11.85
C PRO A 39 -19.92 -19.19 -11.90
N VAL A 40 -21.03 -19.81 -12.30
CA VAL A 40 -21.13 -21.28 -12.47
C VAL A 40 -20.28 -21.73 -13.64
N GLN A 41 -20.39 -21.02 -14.77
CA GLN A 41 -19.59 -21.32 -15.94
C GLN A 41 -18.09 -21.15 -15.66
N GLN A 42 -17.71 -20.16 -14.88
CA GLN A 42 -16.34 -19.93 -14.47
C GLN A 42 -15.80 -21.06 -13.56
N TYR A 43 -16.60 -21.50 -12.59
CA TYR A 43 -16.24 -22.58 -11.67
C TYR A 43 -16.08 -23.93 -12.35
N VAL A 44 -17.01 -24.24 -13.25
CA VAL A 44 -16.99 -25.46 -14.03
C VAL A 44 -15.89 -25.43 -15.08
N GLY A 45 -15.51 -24.24 -15.55
CA GLY A 45 -14.48 -24.05 -16.56
C GLY A 45 -14.85 -24.72 -17.90
N SER A 46 -13.83 -25.11 -18.63
CA SER A 46 -13.96 -25.84 -19.90
C SER A 46 -14.10 -27.35 -19.72
N VAL A 47 -14.61 -27.82 -18.59
CA VAL A 47 -14.83 -29.27 -18.37
C VAL A 47 -15.96 -29.74 -19.29
N PRO A 48 -15.69 -30.63 -20.28
CA PRO A 48 -16.61 -30.91 -21.35
C PRO A 48 -17.90 -31.66 -20.95
N ASN A 49 -17.99 -32.16 -19.72
CA ASN A 49 -19.01 -33.11 -19.29
C ASN A 49 -19.96 -32.62 -18.20
N VAL A 50 -20.02 -31.30 -17.93
CA VAL A 50 -20.99 -30.80 -16.95
C VAL A 50 -22.32 -30.52 -17.65
N SER A 51 -23.33 -31.30 -17.32
CA SER A 51 -24.68 -31.16 -17.89
C SER A 51 -25.34 -29.84 -17.44
N VAL A 52 -26.34 -29.40 -18.22
CA VAL A 52 -27.14 -28.20 -17.85
C VAL A 52 -27.78 -28.37 -16.48
N GLU A 53 -28.32 -29.57 -16.18
CA GLU A 53 -28.89 -29.88 -14.87
C GLU A 53 -27.89 -29.76 -13.71
N GLN A 54 -26.61 -30.12 -13.92
CA GLN A 54 -25.57 -29.98 -12.91
C GLN A 54 -25.25 -28.52 -12.69
N ARG A 55 -25.23 -27.70 -13.73
CA ARG A 55 -25.01 -26.23 -13.60
C ARG A 55 -26.15 -25.56 -12.85
N GLU A 56 -27.41 -25.94 -13.14
CA GLU A 56 -28.58 -25.45 -12.41
C GLU A 56 -28.54 -25.81 -10.94
N LYS A 57 -28.17 -27.04 -10.58
CA LYS A 57 -27.98 -27.44 -9.17
C LYS A 57 -26.88 -26.65 -8.45
N ILE A 58 -25.79 -26.33 -9.14
CA ILE A 58 -24.71 -25.49 -8.56
C ILE A 58 -25.25 -24.06 -8.38
N ALA A 59 -25.96 -23.50 -9.35
CA ALA A 59 -26.55 -22.17 -9.26
C ALA A 59 -27.57 -22.09 -8.12
N GLU A 60 -28.42 -23.10 -7.97
CA GLU A 60 -29.38 -23.22 -6.87
C GLU A 60 -28.68 -23.33 -5.51
N TYR A 61 -27.67 -24.20 -5.40
CA TYR A 61 -26.88 -24.36 -4.16
C TYR A 61 -26.17 -23.08 -3.73
N TRP A 62 -25.74 -22.24 -4.69
CA TRP A 62 -25.13 -20.95 -4.42
C TRP A 62 -26.14 -19.80 -4.25
N GLY A 63 -27.45 -20.09 -4.35
CA GLY A 63 -28.52 -19.10 -4.28
C GLY A 63 -28.45 -18.05 -5.39
N LEU A 64 -27.86 -18.37 -6.55
CA LEU A 64 -27.72 -17.41 -7.65
C LEU A 64 -29.07 -17.02 -8.27
N ASN A 65 -30.09 -17.85 -8.10
CA ASN A 65 -31.46 -17.61 -8.55
C ASN A 65 -32.24 -16.72 -7.55
N ASP A 66 -31.74 -16.48 -6.37
CA ASP A 66 -32.41 -15.67 -5.36
C ASP A 66 -32.35 -14.17 -5.71
N PRO A 67 -33.29 -13.36 -5.21
CA PRO A 67 -33.28 -11.92 -5.40
C PRO A 67 -31.96 -11.31 -4.88
N SER A 68 -31.43 -10.32 -5.61
CA SER A 68 -30.12 -9.71 -5.30
C SER A 68 -30.00 -9.21 -3.86
N VAL A 69 -31.10 -8.74 -3.26
CA VAL A 69 -31.12 -8.28 -1.87
C VAL A 69 -30.93 -9.44 -0.89
N GLU A 70 -31.60 -10.58 -1.12
CA GLU A 70 -31.47 -11.77 -0.30
C GLU A 70 -30.05 -12.34 -0.36
N ARG A 71 -29.47 -12.38 -1.57
CA ARG A 71 -28.08 -12.78 -1.81
C ARG A 71 -27.09 -11.87 -1.06
N PHE A 72 -27.31 -10.55 -1.10
CA PHE A 72 -26.48 -9.60 -0.38
C PHE A 72 -26.55 -9.82 1.13
N LEU A 73 -27.75 -10.01 1.68
CA LEU A 73 -27.94 -10.26 3.11
C LEU A 73 -27.35 -11.60 3.57
N ALA A 74 -27.53 -12.66 2.78
CA ALA A 74 -26.95 -13.98 3.04
C ALA A 74 -25.41 -13.91 3.04
N TRP A 75 -24.83 -13.28 2.01
CA TRP A 75 -23.39 -13.04 1.92
C TRP A 75 -22.88 -12.21 3.09
N GLY A 76 -23.55 -11.11 3.44
CA GLY A 76 -23.19 -10.26 4.57
C GLY A 76 -23.26 -11.00 5.90
N ASN A 77 -24.25 -11.87 6.08
CA ASN A 77 -24.36 -12.70 7.28
C ASN A 77 -23.19 -13.70 7.36
N SER A 78 -22.84 -14.40 6.30
CA SER A 78 -21.66 -15.29 6.24
C SER A 78 -20.39 -14.55 6.58
N LEU A 79 -20.20 -13.35 6.03
CA LEU A 79 -19.08 -12.50 6.30
C LEU A 79 -18.93 -12.11 7.79
N LEU A 80 -20.06 -11.78 8.46
CA LEU A 80 -20.07 -11.47 9.88
C LEU A 80 -19.70 -12.66 10.77
N HIS A 81 -19.88 -13.88 10.27
CA HIS A 81 -19.42 -15.11 10.95
C HIS A 81 -18.01 -15.51 10.55
N GLY A 82 -17.29 -14.70 9.75
CA GLY A 82 -15.92 -14.95 9.32
C GLY A 82 -15.81 -15.89 8.12
N ASP A 83 -16.91 -16.24 7.49
CA ASP A 83 -16.92 -17.02 6.25
C ASP A 83 -16.88 -16.09 5.04
N PHE A 84 -15.71 -16.03 4.40
CA PHE A 84 -15.46 -15.26 3.17
C PHE A 84 -15.70 -16.10 1.90
N GLY A 85 -16.15 -17.35 2.05
CA GLY A 85 -16.33 -18.28 0.97
C GLY A 85 -15.04 -18.94 0.50
N VAL A 86 -15.14 -19.64 -0.65
CA VAL A 86 -14.04 -20.38 -1.28
C VAL A 86 -13.69 -19.72 -2.60
N SER A 87 -12.40 -19.51 -2.84
CA SER A 87 -11.88 -18.99 -4.10
C SER A 87 -12.07 -20.01 -5.23
N LEU A 88 -12.53 -19.53 -6.37
CA LEU A 88 -12.73 -20.36 -7.57
C LEU A 88 -11.39 -20.74 -8.23
N ILE A 89 -10.42 -19.81 -8.23
CA ILE A 89 -9.09 -20.00 -8.83
C ILE A 89 -8.21 -20.89 -7.97
N TYR A 90 -8.11 -20.56 -6.67
CA TYR A 90 -7.22 -21.26 -5.75
C TYR A 90 -7.83 -22.50 -5.10
N ARG A 91 -9.17 -22.67 -5.18
CA ARG A 91 -9.93 -23.78 -4.57
C ARG A 91 -9.63 -23.98 -3.07
N ARG A 92 -9.45 -22.86 -2.36
CA ARG A 92 -9.13 -22.78 -0.94
C ARG A 92 -9.99 -21.70 -0.28
N PRO A 93 -10.17 -21.71 1.05
CA PRO A 93 -10.85 -20.64 1.76
C PRO A 93 -10.21 -19.27 1.46
N VAL A 94 -11.04 -18.29 1.16
CA VAL A 94 -10.60 -16.92 0.81
C VAL A 94 -9.74 -16.30 1.90
N LEU A 95 -10.11 -16.50 3.17
CA LEU A 95 -9.40 -15.93 4.31
C LEU A 95 -7.95 -16.44 4.42
N ASP A 96 -7.70 -17.71 4.08
CA ASP A 96 -6.35 -18.28 4.10
C ASP A 96 -5.47 -17.71 2.99
N ILE A 97 -6.07 -17.49 1.81
CA ILE A 97 -5.38 -16.83 0.70
C ILE A 97 -5.03 -15.38 1.08
N ILE A 98 -5.98 -14.65 1.66
CA ILE A 98 -5.76 -13.27 2.11
C ILE A 98 -4.60 -13.22 3.12
N LYS A 99 -4.59 -14.08 4.12
CA LYS A 99 -3.51 -14.13 5.13
C LYS A 99 -2.14 -14.38 4.49
N GLU A 100 -2.06 -15.38 3.60
CA GLU A 100 -0.82 -15.75 2.91
C GLU A 100 -0.30 -14.59 2.04
N LYS A 101 -1.16 -14.05 1.18
CA LYS A 101 -0.79 -13.00 0.23
C LYS A 101 -0.53 -11.65 0.90
N PHE A 102 -1.26 -11.35 1.98
CA PHE A 102 -1.05 -10.13 2.74
C PHE A 102 0.33 -10.04 3.37
N VAL A 103 0.87 -11.15 3.91
CA VAL A 103 2.22 -11.17 4.48
C VAL A 103 3.26 -10.78 3.42
N ALA A 104 3.12 -11.26 2.19
CA ALA A 104 4.02 -10.92 1.09
C ALA A 104 3.89 -9.42 0.71
N SER A 105 2.66 -8.90 0.53
CA SER A 105 2.44 -7.48 0.27
C SER A 105 2.97 -6.59 1.39
N LEU A 106 2.74 -6.98 2.65
CA LEU A 106 3.21 -6.22 3.81
C LEU A 106 4.74 -6.15 3.85
N ALA A 107 5.44 -7.27 3.57
CA ALA A 107 6.89 -7.30 3.48
C ALA A 107 7.40 -6.36 2.38
N LEU A 108 6.77 -6.37 1.19
CA LEU A 108 7.08 -5.48 0.08
C LEU A 108 6.87 -4.00 0.47
N MET A 109 5.71 -3.69 1.04
CA MET A 109 5.36 -2.33 1.44
C MET A 109 6.28 -1.79 2.53
N LEU A 110 6.56 -2.57 3.59
CA LEU A 110 7.43 -2.15 4.67
C LEU A 110 8.86 -1.92 4.17
N THR A 111 9.37 -2.77 3.29
CA THR A 111 10.70 -2.59 2.69
C THR A 111 10.74 -1.33 1.84
N ALA A 112 9.74 -1.10 0.98
CA ALA A 112 9.63 0.12 0.18
C ALA A 112 9.48 1.37 1.06
N TRP A 113 8.70 1.28 2.13
CA TRP A 113 8.51 2.36 3.09
C TRP A 113 9.80 2.74 3.80
N VAL A 114 10.59 1.75 4.24
CA VAL A 114 11.90 2.01 4.87
C VAL A 114 12.87 2.62 3.85
N PHE A 115 12.92 2.10 2.62
CA PHE A 115 13.79 2.65 1.57
C PHE A 115 13.42 4.09 1.23
N SER A 116 12.13 4.37 0.99
CA SER A 116 11.68 5.73 0.67
C SER A 116 11.97 6.72 1.79
N GLY A 117 11.78 6.32 3.04
CA GLY A 117 12.04 7.15 4.21
C GLY A 117 13.52 7.48 4.37
N ILE A 118 14.37 6.47 4.41
CA ILE A 118 15.82 6.67 4.64
C ILE A 118 16.46 7.44 3.50
N PHE A 119 16.30 6.96 2.26
CA PHE A 119 16.95 7.57 1.10
C PHE A 119 16.32 8.91 0.72
N GLY A 120 14.99 9.03 0.83
CA GLY A 120 14.29 10.29 0.58
C GLY A 120 14.69 11.37 1.57
N PHE A 121 14.73 11.04 2.86
CA PHE A 121 15.19 11.96 3.90
C PHE A 121 16.64 12.38 3.69
N ALA A 122 17.54 11.43 3.44
CA ALA A 122 18.96 11.72 3.19
C ALA A 122 19.15 12.64 1.96
N MET A 123 18.48 12.34 0.85
CA MET A 123 18.54 13.19 -0.35
C MET A 123 17.95 14.57 -0.10
N GLY A 124 16.83 14.66 0.62
CA GLY A 124 16.21 15.93 1.00
C GLY A 124 17.15 16.80 1.84
N CYS A 125 17.87 16.19 2.79
CA CYS A 125 18.90 16.88 3.59
C CYS A 125 20.02 17.41 2.69
N VAL A 126 20.52 16.59 1.76
CA VAL A 126 21.56 17.04 0.81
C VAL A 126 21.07 18.23 -0.02
N MET A 127 19.88 18.13 -0.60
CA MET A 127 19.29 19.22 -1.38
C MET A 127 19.12 20.51 -0.54
N GLY A 128 18.63 20.40 0.70
CA GLY A 128 18.42 21.53 1.58
C GLY A 128 19.72 22.22 2.00
N VAL A 129 20.77 21.45 2.35
CA VAL A 129 22.11 21.99 2.71
C VAL A 129 22.74 22.72 1.54
N PHE A 130 22.59 22.21 0.33
CA PHE A 130 23.13 22.81 -0.89
C PHE A 130 22.11 23.70 -1.61
N HIS A 131 21.13 24.24 -0.88
CA HIS A 131 20.04 25.05 -1.45
C HIS A 131 20.55 26.10 -2.45
N GLY A 132 19.91 26.14 -3.63
CA GLY A 132 20.24 27.05 -4.73
C GLY A 132 21.50 26.73 -5.53
N ARG A 133 22.35 25.79 -5.05
CA ARG A 133 23.55 25.32 -5.76
C ARG A 133 23.24 24.21 -6.75
N TRP A 134 24.23 23.85 -7.56
CA TRP A 134 24.04 22.84 -8.61
C TRP A 134 23.57 21.45 -8.10
N PRO A 135 24.00 20.90 -6.92
CA PRO A 135 23.50 19.61 -6.46
C PRO A 135 21.99 19.67 -6.16
N ASP A 136 21.55 20.74 -5.49
CA ASP A 136 20.11 20.95 -5.24
C ASP A 136 19.31 21.02 -6.52
N LYS A 137 19.76 21.80 -7.51
CA LYS A 137 19.06 21.95 -8.80
C LYS A 137 18.94 20.66 -9.58
N ILE A 138 20.00 19.85 -9.61
CA ILE A 138 20.00 18.56 -10.32
C ILE A 138 19.11 17.54 -9.61
N LEU A 139 19.30 17.35 -8.29
CA LEU A 139 18.53 16.38 -7.51
C LEU A 139 17.04 16.74 -7.46
N LYS A 140 16.72 18.03 -7.33
CA LYS A 140 15.33 18.51 -7.41
C LYS A 140 14.69 18.17 -8.75
N LYS A 141 15.38 18.46 -9.87
CA LYS A 141 14.89 18.09 -11.20
C LYS A 141 14.68 16.58 -11.34
N LEU A 142 15.63 15.78 -10.84
CA LEU A 142 15.50 14.33 -10.82
C LEU A 142 14.26 13.88 -10.04
N CYS A 143 14.04 14.38 -8.83
CA CYS A 143 12.85 14.06 -8.05
C CYS A 143 11.55 14.46 -8.77
N LEU A 144 11.51 15.63 -9.42
CA LEU A 144 10.33 16.06 -10.19
C LEU A 144 10.06 15.15 -11.39
N ILE A 145 11.10 14.69 -12.08
CA ILE A 145 11.00 13.70 -13.15
C ILE A 145 10.45 12.38 -12.57
N MET A 146 11.00 11.93 -11.44
CA MET A 146 10.54 10.70 -10.77
C MET A 146 9.05 10.77 -10.41
N CYS A 147 8.56 11.90 -9.92
CA CYS A 147 7.13 12.09 -9.60
C CYS A 147 6.23 12.05 -10.84
N SER A 148 6.78 12.30 -12.02
CA SER A 148 6.02 12.35 -13.29
C SER A 148 5.93 11.01 -14.01
N ILE A 149 6.74 10.02 -13.61
CA ILE A 149 6.82 8.72 -14.27
C ILE A 149 5.89 7.72 -13.57
N PRO A 150 5.05 6.98 -14.32
CA PRO A 150 4.22 5.94 -13.73
C PRO A 150 5.05 4.83 -13.08
N THR A 151 4.67 4.40 -11.89
CA THR A 151 5.42 3.38 -11.10
C THR A 151 5.62 2.08 -11.86
N PHE A 152 4.60 1.59 -12.58
CA PHE A 152 4.70 0.35 -13.35
C PHE A 152 5.75 0.45 -14.47
N TRP A 153 5.87 1.61 -15.11
CA TRP A 153 6.86 1.85 -16.16
C TRP A 153 8.29 1.76 -15.62
N ILE A 154 8.54 2.37 -14.45
CA ILE A 154 9.81 2.24 -13.74
C ILE A 154 10.11 0.79 -13.40
N GLY A 155 9.10 0.02 -12.95
CA GLY A 155 9.25 -1.40 -12.69
C GLY A 155 9.74 -2.17 -13.91
N ILE A 156 9.15 -1.92 -15.07
CA ILE A 156 9.57 -2.54 -16.34
C ILE A 156 11.00 -2.15 -16.71
N VAL A 157 11.35 -0.86 -16.58
CA VAL A 157 12.71 -0.37 -16.87
C VAL A 157 13.73 -1.00 -15.92
N PHE A 158 13.43 -1.09 -14.63
CA PHE A 158 14.30 -1.73 -13.65
C PHE A 158 14.46 -3.22 -13.93
N LEU A 159 13.39 -3.90 -14.30
CA LEU A 159 13.44 -5.31 -14.68
C LEU A 159 14.32 -5.52 -15.92
N MET A 160 14.15 -4.69 -16.97
CA MET A 160 14.97 -4.75 -18.18
C MET A 160 16.46 -4.54 -17.88
N ILE A 161 16.79 -3.50 -17.10
CA ILE A 161 18.19 -3.15 -16.83
C ILE A 161 18.81 -4.14 -15.84
N PHE A 162 18.23 -4.28 -14.65
CA PHE A 162 18.88 -4.97 -13.54
C PHE A 162 18.69 -6.48 -13.56
N SER A 163 17.59 -6.99 -14.14
CA SER A 163 17.35 -8.43 -14.22
C SER A 163 17.80 -9.00 -15.55
N VAL A 164 17.40 -8.38 -16.69
CA VAL A 164 17.64 -8.95 -18.01
C VAL A 164 19.05 -8.62 -18.51
N GLN A 165 19.46 -7.34 -18.49
CA GLN A 165 20.74 -6.93 -19.05
C GLN A 165 21.92 -7.21 -18.12
N LEU A 166 21.78 -6.86 -16.83
CA LEU A 166 22.87 -6.98 -15.85
C LEU A 166 22.85 -8.32 -15.11
N GLY A 167 21.71 -9.01 -15.05
CA GLY A 167 21.58 -10.27 -14.30
C GLY A 167 21.78 -10.15 -12.78
N TRP A 168 21.66 -8.94 -12.23
CA TRP A 168 21.91 -8.69 -10.82
C TRP A 168 20.76 -9.14 -9.92
N PHE A 169 19.54 -9.11 -10.41
CA PHE A 169 18.34 -9.46 -9.67
C PHE A 169 17.47 -10.45 -10.45
N PRO A 170 16.67 -11.26 -9.76
CA PRO A 170 15.71 -12.16 -10.39
C PRO A 170 14.63 -11.37 -11.14
N MET A 171 14.07 -11.97 -12.21
CA MET A 171 13.04 -11.34 -13.03
C MET A 171 11.69 -11.19 -12.32
N GLY A 172 11.48 -11.85 -11.20
CA GLY A 172 10.24 -11.79 -10.45
C GLY A 172 10.09 -12.91 -9.44
N MET A 173 8.84 -13.15 -9.01
CA MET A 173 8.46 -14.06 -7.93
C MET A 173 9.05 -13.64 -6.57
N SER A 174 8.71 -14.35 -5.49
CA SER A 174 9.26 -14.11 -4.14
C SER A 174 10.31 -15.13 -3.74
N VAL A 175 10.49 -16.16 -4.55
CA VAL A 175 11.38 -17.29 -4.33
C VAL A 175 11.97 -17.77 -5.65
N PRO A 176 13.15 -18.43 -5.64
CA PRO A 176 13.72 -19.03 -6.83
C PRO A 176 12.80 -20.09 -7.44
N ALA A 177 12.71 -20.13 -8.77
CA ALA A 177 11.89 -21.10 -9.46
C ALA A 177 12.41 -22.53 -9.20
N GLY A 178 11.48 -23.46 -8.89
CA GLY A 178 11.79 -24.87 -8.66
C GLY A 178 12.32 -25.18 -7.27
N VAL A 179 12.45 -24.20 -6.38
CA VAL A 179 12.86 -24.42 -4.98
C VAL A 179 11.62 -24.43 -4.07
N PRO A 180 11.38 -25.48 -3.26
CA PRO A 180 10.30 -25.49 -2.29
C PRO A 180 10.42 -24.31 -1.32
N ALA A 181 9.29 -23.69 -0.95
CA ALA A 181 9.27 -22.48 -0.12
C ALA A 181 9.95 -22.66 1.25
N GLU A 182 10.01 -23.91 1.75
CA GLU A 182 10.61 -24.30 3.02
C GLU A 182 12.14 -24.32 2.96
N GLU A 183 12.71 -24.53 1.78
CA GLU A 183 14.16 -24.57 1.54
C GLU A 183 14.74 -23.21 1.17
N VAL A 184 13.90 -22.23 0.92
CA VAL A 184 14.34 -20.89 0.50
C VAL A 184 14.94 -20.13 1.66
N THR A 185 16.21 -19.73 1.52
CA THR A 185 16.92 -18.93 2.52
C THR A 185 16.38 -17.51 2.60
N LEU A 186 16.56 -16.86 3.76
CA LEU A 186 16.18 -15.45 3.94
C LEU A 186 16.87 -14.53 2.93
N LEU A 187 18.13 -14.80 2.59
CA LEU A 187 18.90 -14.00 1.62
C LEU A 187 18.27 -14.07 0.22
N GLN A 188 17.83 -15.24 -0.21
CA GLN A 188 17.12 -15.41 -1.48
C GLN A 188 15.80 -14.64 -1.49
N ARG A 189 15.02 -14.70 -0.40
CA ARG A 189 13.77 -13.91 -0.28
C ARG A 189 14.03 -12.41 -0.35
N ILE A 190 15.06 -11.91 0.35
CA ILE A 190 15.46 -10.51 0.28
C ILE A 190 15.90 -10.15 -1.14
N HIS A 191 16.66 -11.00 -1.82
CA HIS A 191 17.12 -10.75 -3.18
C HIS A 191 15.95 -10.58 -4.18
N HIS A 192 14.89 -11.40 -4.05
CA HIS A 192 13.67 -11.27 -4.83
C HIS A 192 12.82 -10.04 -4.45
N LEU A 193 12.94 -9.56 -3.21
CA LEU A 193 12.16 -8.44 -2.69
C LEU A 193 12.74 -7.08 -3.07
N ILE A 194 14.07 -6.95 -3.26
CA ILE A 194 14.75 -5.66 -3.44
C ILE A 194 14.21 -4.89 -4.65
N LEU A 195 14.16 -5.50 -5.82
CA LEU A 195 13.80 -4.80 -7.05
C LEU A 195 12.34 -4.33 -7.08
N PRO A 196 11.35 -5.16 -6.70
CA PRO A 196 9.97 -4.71 -6.49
C PRO A 196 9.86 -3.59 -5.44
N ALA A 197 10.60 -3.69 -4.32
CA ALA A 197 10.57 -2.68 -3.26
C ALA A 197 11.19 -1.35 -3.70
N LEU A 198 12.29 -1.37 -4.44
CA LEU A 198 12.88 -0.17 -5.05
C LEU A 198 11.91 0.49 -6.02
N THR A 199 11.22 -0.30 -6.84
CA THR A 199 10.20 0.21 -7.77
C THR A 199 9.06 0.88 -7.01
N LEU A 200 8.52 0.22 -5.99
CA LEU A 200 7.43 0.76 -5.19
C LEU A 200 7.86 2.01 -4.40
N SER A 201 9.09 2.04 -3.91
CA SER A 201 9.62 3.18 -3.14
C SER A 201 9.88 4.43 -3.98
N PHE A 202 9.96 4.30 -5.31
CA PHE A 202 10.45 5.34 -6.21
C PHE A 202 9.69 6.66 -6.11
N LEU A 203 8.36 6.61 -6.15
CA LEU A 203 7.52 7.80 -6.04
C LEU A 203 7.57 8.39 -4.63
N SER A 204 7.39 7.55 -3.62
CA SER A 204 7.41 7.99 -2.20
C SER A 204 8.76 8.57 -1.82
N PHE A 205 9.87 8.02 -2.32
CA PHE A 205 11.21 8.54 -2.14
C PHE A 205 11.36 9.98 -2.64
N ALA A 206 10.88 10.26 -3.86
CA ALA A 206 10.95 11.61 -4.44
C ALA A 206 10.12 12.62 -3.65
N ASN A 207 8.90 12.23 -3.23
CA ASN A 207 8.01 13.07 -2.42
C ASN A 207 8.64 13.39 -1.05
N VAL A 208 9.18 12.39 -0.36
CA VAL A 208 9.87 12.58 0.94
C VAL A 208 11.10 13.48 0.78
N ALA A 209 11.87 13.30 -0.30
CA ALA A 209 13.05 14.11 -0.56
C ALA A 209 12.69 15.59 -0.80
N LEU A 210 11.70 15.86 -1.64
CA LEU A 210 11.25 17.23 -1.93
C LEU A 210 10.68 17.91 -0.68
N HIS A 211 9.86 17.22 0.09
CA HIS A 211 9.27 17.75 1.31
C HIS A 211 10.35 18.01 2.39
N THR A 212 11.26 17.07 2.60
CA THR A 212 12.37 17.24 3.55
C THR A 212 13.26 18.43 3.17
N ARG A 213 13.55 18.58 1.86
CA ARG A 213 14.27 19.73 1.33
C ARG A 213 13.57 21.04 1.68
N GLU A 214 12.27 21.14 1.39
CA GLU A 214 11.48 22.34 1.65
C GLU A 214 11.51 22.72 3.13
N LYS A 215 11.24 21.77 4.01
CA LYS A 215 11.27 21.98 5.45
C LYS A 215 12.66 22.36 5.97
N LEU A 216 13.72 21.79 5.40
CA LEU A 216 15.07 22.17 5.78
C LEU A 216 15.40 23.61 5.33
N VAL A 217 14.99 24.01 4.15
CA VAL A 217 15.17 25.39 3.67
C VAL A 217 14.44 26.37 4.59
N ASP A 218 13.16 26.09 4.93
CA ASP A 218 12.39 26.90 5.88
C ASP A 218 13.11 27.08 7.22
N VAL A 219 13.73 26.00 7.72
CA VAL A 219 14.51 26.04 8.98
C VAL A 219 15.79 26.86 8.83
N LEU A 220 16.49 26.71 7.69
CA LEU A 220 17.77 27.38 7.44
C LEU A 220 17.62 28.91 7.23
N GLU A 221 16.42 29.41 6.95
CA GLU A 221 16.07 30.82 6.80
C GLU A 221 15.59 31.46 8.11
N ARG A 222 15.45 30.71 9.22
CA ARG A 222 15.04 31.25 10.51
C ARG A 222 16.15 32.08 11.16
N ASP A 223 15.77 33.11 11.91
CA ASP A 223 16.67 34.08 12.56
C ASP A 223 17.71 33.42 13.43
N TYR A 224 17.35 32.37 14.19
CA TYR A 224 18.33 31.67 15.05
C TYR A 224 19.40 30.93 14.25
N VAL A 225 19.09 30.49 13.03
CA VAL A 225 20.08 29.88 12.13
C VAL A 225 20.94 30.92 11.46
N LEU A 226 20.37 32.06 11.09
CA LEU A 226 21.13 33.21 10.58
C LEU A 226 22.16 33.69 11.62
N PHE A 227 21.76 33.74 12.89
CA PHE A 227 22.64 34.05 13.98
C PHE A 227 23.77 33.03 14.15
N ALA A 228 23.46 31.73 14.05
CA ALA A 228 24.49 30.67 14.09
C ALA A 228 25.49 30.80 12.91
N LYS A 229 25.01 31.12 11.71
CA LYS A 229 25.87 31.41 10.54
C LYS A 229 26.78 32.61 10.79
N ALA A 230 26.25 33.70 11.37
CA ALA A 230 27.02 34.89 11.70
C ALA A 230 28.14 34.62 12.75
N ARG A 231 27.96 33.62 13.60
CA ARG A 231 28.96 33.10 14.54
C ARG A 231 30.01 32.18 13.89
N GLY A 232 29.92 31.92 12.59
CA GLY A 232 30.85 31.05 11.85
C GLY A 232 30.57 29.56 11.96
N GLU A 233 29.39 29.15 12.40
CA GLU A 233 29.04 27.71 12.41
C GLU A 233 28.96 27.17 10.99
N SER A 234 29.53 25.97 10.75
CA SER A 234 29.45 25.29 9.43
C SER A 234 28.03 24.81 9.12
N SER A 235 27.68 24.70 7.85
CA SER A 235 26.36 24.20 7.39
C SER A 235 26.04 22.83 7.98
N TRP A 236 27.04 21.97 8.18
CA TRP A 236 26.84 20.63 8.75
C TRP A 236 26.57 20.71 10.28
N SER A 237 27.26 21.61 11.00
CA SER A 237 26.97 21.85 12.42
C SER A 237 25.56 22.38 12.62
N ILE A 238 25.13 23.31 11.76
CA ILE A 238 23.79 23.89 11.76
C ILE A 238 22.73 22.81 11.46
N LEU A 239 22.96 21.96 10.45
CA LEU A 239 22.07 20.85 10.15
C LEU A 239 21.91 19.92 11.36
N LYS A 240 23.02 19.50 11.98
CA LYS A 240 23.00 18.55 13.10
C LYS A 240 22.33 19.14 14.34
N ARG A 241 22.61 20.41 14.68
CA ARG A 241 22.15 21.06 15.91
C ARG A 241 20.74 21.65 15.80
N HIS A 242 20.41 22.25 14.65
CA HIS A 242 19.19 23.03 14.45
C HIS A 242 18.27 22.44 13.36
N GLY A 243 18.85 21.88 12.31
CA GLY A 243 18.09 21.34 11.18
C GLY A 243 17.43 20.01 11.51
N PHE A 244 18.22 18.99 11.84
CA PHE A 244 17.78 17.58 11.91
C PHE A 244 16.57 17.38 12.82
N ARG A 245 16.58 17.96 14.04
CA ARG A 245 15.49 17.83 14.99
C ARG A 245 14.17 18.44 14.47
N ASN A 246 14.26 19.56 13.75
CA ASN A 246 13.10 20.30 13.27
C ASN A 246 12.52 19.72 11.98
N ILE A 247 13.32 19.01 11.17
CA ILE A 247 12.85 18.38 9.92
C ILE A 247 12.48 16.91 10.08
N LEU A 248 13.03 16.22 11.08
CA LEU A 248 12.75 14.79 11.30
C LEU A 248 11.26 14.56 11.57
N LEU A 249 10.67 15.40 12.40
CA LEU A 249 9.28 15.29 12.80
C LEU A 249 8.31 15.40 11.59
N PRO A 250 8.37 16.47 10.76
CA PRO A 250 7.59 16.58 9.54
C PRO A 250 7.86 15.45 8.53
N ALA A 251 9.12 15.01 8.41
CA ALA A 251 9.48 13.91 7.51
C ALA A 251 8.85 12.58 7.94
N VAL A 252 8.90 12.26 9.24
CA VAL A 252 8.23 11.07 9.80
C VAL A 252 6.72 11.15 9.58
N THR A 253 6.12 12.31 9.83
CA THR A 253 4.69 12.54 9.60
C THR A 253 4.30 12.26 8.14
N MET A 254 5.05 12.82 7.20
CA MET A 254 4.86 12.60 5.76
C MET A 254 5.00 11.12 5.39
N GLN A 255 6.01 10.46 5.97
CA GLN A 255 6.29 9.06 5.74
C GLN A 255 5.14 8.14 6.18
N PHE A 256 4.52 8.40 7.34
CA PHE A 256 3.34 7.64 7.77
C PHE A 256 2.12 7.93 6.89
N GLY A 257 1.97 9.17 6.38
CA GLY A 257 0.91 9.51 5.44
C GLY A 257 0.98 8.77 4.11
N SER A 258 2.20 8.47 3.63
CA SER A 258 2.40 7.75 2.36
C SER A 258 2.07 6.26 2.41
N PHE A 259 1.78 5.70 3.59
CA PHE A 259 1.56 4.25 3.74
C PHE A 259 0.37 3.73 2.91
N SER A 260 -0.70 4.50 2.84
CA SER A 260 -1.88 4.14 2.02
C SER A 260 -1.61 4.21 0.52
N GLU A 261 -0.76 5.14 0.09
CA GLU A 261 -0.34 5.26 -1.31
C GLU A 261 0.52 4.06 -1.72
N LEU A 262 1.39 3.59 -0.83
CA LEU A 262 2.20 2.40 -1.04
C LEU A 262 1.33 1.15 -1.23
N PHE A 263 0.23 1.03 -0.49
CA PHE A 263 -0.71 -0.08 -0.66
C PHE A 263 -1.34 -0.07 -2.07
N GLY A 264 -1.82 1.09 -2.55
CA GLY A 264 -2.35 1.23 -3.90
C GLY A 264 -1.29 0.95 -4.98
N GLY A 265 -0.06 1.42 -4.77
CA GLY A 265 1.08 1.22 -5.67
C GLY A 265 1.62 -0.22 -5.67
N SER A 266 1.45 -0.97 -4.57
CA SER A 266 1.95 -2.34 -4.46
C SER A 266 1.32 -3.28 -5.49
N VAL A 267 0.04 -3.08 -5.81
CA VAL A 267 -0.69 -3.85 -6.84
C VAL A 267 0.05 -3.84 -8.18
N LEU A 268 0.53 -2.66 -8.60
CA LEU A 268 1.25 -2.51 -9.87
C LEU A 268 2.64 -3.17 -9.81
N ALA A 269 3.38 -2.97 -8.73
CA ALA A 269 4.68 -3.60 -8.54
C ALA A 269 4.55 -5.13 -8.46
N GLU A 270 3.58 -5.65 -7.73
CA GLU A 270 3.32 -7.09 -7.62
C GLU A 270 3.01 -7.72 -8.97
N ASN A 271 2.19 -7.06 -9.81
CA ASN A 271 1.89 -7.55 -11.15
C ASN A 271 3.11 -7.51 -12.08
N VAL A 272 3.88 -6.42 -12.10
CA VAL A 272 5.07 -6.29 -12.95
C VAL A 272 6.12 -7.36 -12.63
N PHE A 273 6.35 -7.62 -11.34
CA PHE A 273 7.35 -8.60 -10.88
C PHE A 273 6.78 -9.99 -10.62
N SER A 274 5.50 -10.25 -10.94
CA SER A 274 4.82 -11.50 -10.57
C SER A 274 5.02 -11.87 -9.09
N TYR A 275 5.12 -10.86 -8.23
CA TYR A 275 5.32 -11.03 -6.80
C TYR A 275 4.00 -11.49 -6.17
N PRO A 276 3.97 -12.58 -5.39
CA PRO A 276 2.73 -13.26 -4.99
C PRO A 276 2.01 -12.55 -3.84
N GLY A 277 1.72 -11.26 -4.01
CA GLY A 277 1.04 -10.42 -3.04
C GLY A 277 -0.48 -10.39 -3.20
N LEU A 278 -1.11 -9.58 -2.34
CA LEU A 278 -2.56 -9.42 -2.26
C LEU A 278 -3.13 -8.69 -3.49
N GLY A 279 -2.39 -7.71 -4.01
CA GLY A 279 -2.78 -6.95 -5.21
C GLY A 279 -2.71 -7.81 -6.48
N ALA A 280 -1.69 -8.65 -6.61
CA ALA A 280 -1.61 -9.63 -7.70
C ALA A 280 -2.76 -10.65 -7.61
N ALA A 281 -3.11 -11.10 -6.41
CA ALA A 281 -4.26 -11.99 -6.19
C ALA A 281 -5.59 -11.30 -6.53
N ALA A 282 -5.75 -10.01 -6.21
CA ALA A 282 -6.92 -9.22 -6.61
C ALA A 282 -7.02 -9.07 -8.13
N SER A 283 -5.90 -8.81 -8.81
CA SER A 283 -5.87 -8.74 -10.28
C SER A 283 -6.23 -10.08 -10.92
N ALA A 284 -5.68 -11.18 -10.40
CA ALA A 284 -6.00 -12.53 -10.85
C ALA A 284 -7.49 -12.86 -10.63
N ALA A 285 -8.04 -12.51 -9.45
CA ALA A 285 -9.43 -12.70 -9.11
C ALA A 285 -10.36 -11.90 -10.06
N GLY A 286 -9.99 -10.65 -10.38
CA GLY A 286 -10.74 -9.83 -11.34
C GLY A 286 -10.75 -10.41 -12.75
N MET A 287 -9.58 -10.81 -13.26
CA MET A 287 -9.45 -11.42 -14.58
C MET A 287 -10.09 -12.82 -14.67
N GLY A 288 -10.01 -13.59 -13.61
CA GLY A 288 -10.58 -14.93 -13.52
C GLY A 288 -12.01 -14.95 -12.97
N SER A 289 -12.65 -13.80 -12.75
CA SER A 289 -14.01 -13.66 -12.21
C SER A 289 -14.25 -14.44 -10.92
N ASP A 290 -13.23 -14.50 -10.07
CA ASP A 290 -13.31 -15.10 -8.74
C ASP A 290 -13.95 -14.10 -7.77
N ILE A 291 -15.26 -14.10 -7.78
CA ILE A 291 -16.09 -13.15 -7.03
C ILE A 291 -15.81 -13.21 -5.52
N PRO A 292 -15.84 -14.39 -4.85
CA PRO A 292 -15.59 -14.47 -3.41
C PRO A 292 -14.22 -13.90 -3.03
N LEU A 293 -13.19 -14.24 -3.79
CA LEU A 293 -11.83 -13.75 -3.54
C LEU A 293 -11.73 -12.24 -3.76
N LEU A 294 -12.30 -11.73 -4.85
CA LEU A 294 -12.27 -10.29 -5.17
C LEU A 294 -12.97 -9.46 -4.08
N LEU A 295 -14.17 -9.87 -3.67
CA LEU A 295 -14.90 -9.20 -2.59
C LEU A 295 -14.16 -9.27 -1.26
N GLY A 296 -13.64 -10.44 -0.90
CA GLY A 296 -12.86 -10.63 0.32
C GLY A 296 -11.62 -9.75 0.37
N ILE A 297 -10.83 -9.71 -0.71
CA ILE A 297 -9.65 -8.84 -0.81
C ILE A 297 -10.03 -7.37 -0.74
N THR A 298 -11.10 -6.96 -1.42
CA THR A 298 -11.55 -5.56 -1.44
C THR A 298 -11.93 -5.08 -0.04
N LEU A 299 -12.69 -5.87 0.71
CA LEU A 299 -13.07 -5.54 2.08
C LEU A 299 -11.87 -5.52 3.03
N PHE A 300 -11.02 -6.54 2.94
CA PHE A 300 -9.81 -6.60 3.74
C PHE A 300 -8.87 -5.41 3.47
N SER A 301 -8.67 -5.08 2.19
CA SER A 301 -7.87 -3.93 1.77
C SER A 301 -8.43 -2.61 2.27
N THR A 302 -9.75 -2.44 2.19
CA THR A 302 -10.44 -1.25 2.72
C THR A 302 -10.23 -1.11 4.22
N LEU A 303 -10.38 -2.20 4.96
CA LEU A 303 -10.14 -2.22 6.41
C LEU A 303 -8.68 -1.90 6.74
N PHE A 304 -7.74 -2.53 6.03
CA PHE A 304 -6.31 -2.33 6.24
C PHE A 304 -5.90 -0.87 5.99
N VAL A 305 -6.31 -0.29 4.86
CA VAL A 305 -6.02 1.12 4.52
C VAL A 305 -6.66 2.07 5.53
N PHE A 306 -7.89 1.79 5.97
CA PHE A 306 -8.55 2.60 7.00
C PHE A 306 -7.78 2.56 8.33
N LEU A 307 -7.36 1.38 8.78
CA LEU A 307 -6.57 1.21 10.00
C LEU A 307 -5.19 1.87 9.88
N GLY A 308 -4.54 1.78 8.72
CA GLY A 308 -3.28 2.46 8.43
C GLY A 308 -3.41 3.99 8.54
N ASN A 309 -4.45 4.56 7.93
CA ASN A 309 -4.75 6.00 8.03
C ASN A 309 -5.09 6.43 9.45
N MET A 310 -5.84 5.61 10.18
CA MET A 310 -6.15 5.87 11.59
C MET A 310 -4.89 5.88 12.44
N LEU A 311 -3.99 4.93 12.23
CA LEU A 311 -2.69 4.86 12.92
C LEU A 311 -1.82 6.08 12.58
N ALA A 312 -1.76 6.48 11.31
CA ALA A 312 -1.07 7.69 10.87
C ALA A 312 -1.61 8.94 11.60
N ASN A 313 -2.93 9.09 11.67
CA ASN A 313 -3.56 10.22 12.37
C ASN A 313 -3.28 10.23 13.88
N ILE A 314 -3.20 9.06 14.53
CA ILE A 314 -2.80 8.94 15.94
C ILE A 314 -1.34 9.38 16.10
N ILE A 315 -0.46 8.93 15.24
CA ILE A 315 0.97 9.31 15.25
C ILE A 315 1.11 10.82 15.02
N TYR A 316 0.36 11.40 14.09
CA TYR A 316 0.34 12.86 13.88
C TYR A 316 -0.04 13.63 15.16
N GLY A 317 -1.09 13.20 15.85
CA GLY A 317 -1.51 13.83 17.10
C GLY A 317 -0.51 13.68 18.27
N ILE A 318 0.36 12.66 18.23
CA ILE A 318 1.45 12.47 19.20
C ILE A 318 2.65 13.35 18.84
N VAL A 319 2.95 13.43 17.55
CA VAL A 319 4.15 14.07 16.98
C VAL A 319 3.98 15.59 16.92
N ASP A 320 2.81 16.09 16.57
CA ASP A 320 2.49 17.51 16.48
C ASP A 320 1.38 17.92 17.45
N PRO A 321 1.74 18.59 18.57
CA PRO A 321 0.76 19.07 19.55
C PRO A 321 -0.23 20.11 18.99
N GLN A 322 0.13 20.86 17.93
CA GLN A 322 -0.76 21.87 17.34
C GLN A 322 -1.92 21.23 16.58
N ILE A 323 -1.66 20.14 15.88
CA ILE A 323 -2.71 19.33 15.23
C ILE A 323 -3.69 18.78 16.30
N ARG A 324 -3.16 18.36 17.45
CA ARG A 324 -3.96 17.87 18.57
C ARG A 324 -4.90 18.93 19.15
N GLU A 325 -4.51 20.21 19.14
CA GLU A 325 -5.37 21.30 19.60
C GLU A 325 -6.45 21.66 18.59
N GLY A 326 -6.20 21.56 17.29
CA GLY A 326 -7.20 21.71 16.24
C GLY A 326 -8.33 20.69 16.34
N TYR A 327 -8.02 19.42 16.58
CA TYR A 327 -9.02 18.36 16.81
C TYR A 327 -9.79 18.51 18.14
N ARG A 328 -9.33 19.36 19.06
CA ARG A 328 -9.98 19.62 20.36
C ARG A 328 -11.05 20.70 20.27
N ASN A 329 -11.03 21.50 19.24
CA ASN A 329 -11.94 22.62 19.01
C ASN A 329 -13.07 22.32 18.00
N GLU A 330 -13.04 21.13 17.34
CA GLU A 330 -14.13 20.54 16.55
C GLU A 330 -14.95 19.51 17.39
#